data_31c3ec69bbab94a36eff71cecce27cde
#
_entry.id   31c3ec69bbab94a36eff71cecce27cde
#
_cell.length_a   1.000
_cell.length_b   1.000
_cell.length_c   1.000
_cell.angle_alpha   90.00
_cell.angle_beta   90.00
_cell.angle_gamma   90.00
#
_symmetry.space_group_name_H-M   'P 1'
#
loop_
_entity.id
_entity.type
_entity.pdbx_description
1 polymer ?
#
loop_
_entity_poly.entity_id
_entity_poly.type
_entity_poly.pdbx_seq_one_letter_code
_entity_poly.pdbx_strand_id
1 'polypeptide(L)'
;MGADAGRPQKALADGNELPPRLKAGTGAKAVQAGFGPHGVAVTGTILAYTDTVLASGREHLTDWQVEVNHAIKETGPSLNTDAVLAVPTKTSEVRLFELDNGTMSRARLAKEVSDYERCAGHRVWEGAHGTNGRTLPFWQRHRYTRSERFPRLHVVLVDTEKHLLDNRRQALTADVYGIAIAVWVNNLRRL
;
A
#
# COMPACT_ATOMS: atom_id res chain seq x y z
N MET A 1 -23.69 -15.89 21.52
CA MET A 1 -23.44 -16.14 20.08
C MET A 1 -22.61 -15.00 19.55
N GLY A 2 -21.27 -15.15 19.59
CA GLY A 2 -20.36 -14.14 19.06
C GLY A 2 -20.17 -14.38 17.58
N ALA A 3 -20.56 -13.41 16.76
CA ALA A 3 -20.25 -13.43 15.35
C ALA A 3 -18.74 -13.30 15.16
N ASP A 4 -18.14 -14.35 14.63
CA ASP A 4 -16.73 -14.38 14.20
C ASP A 4 -16.55 -13.41 13.03
N ALA A 5 -16.10 -12.19 13.35
CA ALA A 5 -15.76 -11.16 12.38
C ALA A 5 -14.42 -11.42 11.67
N GLY A 6 -13.99 -12.69 11.64
CA GLY A 6 -12.65 -13.11 11.23
C GLY A 6 -12.51 -13.67 9.81
N ARG A 7 -13.42 -13.41 8.85
CA ARG A 7 -13.35 -14.11 7.56
C ARG A 7 -13.50 -13.31 6.28
N PRO A 8 -12.61 -12.40 5.96
CA PRO A 8 -12.23 -12.26 4.55
C PRO A 8 -10.88 -12.86 4.18
N GLN A 9 -10.08 -13.32 5.14
CA GLN A 9 -8.70 -13.79 4.88
C GLN A 9 -8.60 -15.08 4.05
N LYS A 10 -9.64 -15.89 3.97
CA LYS A 10 -9.56 -17.20 3.31
C LYS A 10 -9.68 -17.15 1.79
N ALA A 11 -10.26 -16.08 1.24
CA ALA A 11 -10.41 -15.92 -0.20
C ALA A 11 -9.10 -15.51 -0.91
N LEU A 12 -8.13 -14.95 -0.16
CA LEU A 12 -6.82 -14.55 -0.69
C LEU A 12 -5.74 -15.63 -0.55
N ALA A 13 -6.02 -16.72 0.17
CA ALA A 13 -5.09 -17.80 0.42
C ALA A 13 -4.57 -18.48 -0.87
N ASP A 14 -5.26 -18.29 -1.99
CA ASP A 14 -4.89 -18.91 -3.25
C ASP A 14 -4.01 -18.04 -4.15
N GLY A 15 -3.51 -16.87 -3.64
CA GLY A 15 -2.65 -16.17 -4.53
C GLY A 15 -1.92 -14.92 -4.18
N ASN A 16 -2.40 -14.08 -3.39
CA ASN A 16 -1.68 -12.93 -2.84
C ASN A 16 -1.98 -12.89 -1.36
N GLU A 17 -1.34 -13.78 -0.61
CA GLU A 17 -1.44 -13.69 0.85
C GLU A 17 -0.94 -12.33 1.28
N LEU A 18 -1.89 -11.45 1.60
CA LEU A 18 -1.58 -10.34 2.44
C LEU A 18 -1.10 -10.92 3.78
N PRO A 19 0.01 -10.43 4.32
CA PRO A 19 0.55 -10.99 5.55
C PRO A 19 -0.49 -10.93 6.65
N PRO A 20 -0.40 -11.84 7.63
CA PRO A 20 -1.28 -11.83 8.78
C PRO A 20 -1.28 -10.43 9.40
N ARG A 21 -2.47 -9.91 9.70
CA ARG A 21 -2.61 -8.62 10.39
C ARG A 21 -1.70 -8.62 11.59
N LEU A 22 -0.75 -7.70 11.64
CA LEU A 22 -0.11 -7.36 12.90
C LEU A 22 -1.24 -6.98 13.84
N LYS A 23 -1.31 -7.62 15.02
CA LYS A 23 -2.31 -7.29 16.04
C LYS A 23 -2.25 -5.77 16.24
N ALA A 24 -3.30 -5.08 15.84
CA ALA A 24 -3.45 -3.67 16.16
C ALA A 24 -3.25 -3.54 17.67
N GLY A 25 -2.32 -2.67 18.08
CA GLY A 25 -2.05 -2.48 19.49
C GLY A 25 -3.36 -2.18 20.21
N THR A 26 -3.72 -3.04 21.17
CA THR A 26 -4.91 -2.86 21.99
C THR A 26 -4.66 -1.66 22.88
N GLY A 27 -5.24 -0.52 22.56
CA GLY A 27 -5.16 0.66 23.39
C GLY A 27 -5.73 1.91 22.75
N ALA A 28 -5.89 2.96 23.53
CA ALA A 28 -6.42 4.25 23.10
C ALA A 28 -5.73 4.83 21.85
N LYS A 29 -4.46 4.51 21.61
CA LYS A 29 -3.72 4.92 20.38
C LYS A 29 -4.25 4.27 19.12
N ALA A 30 -4.62 2.98 19.14
CA ALA A 30 -5.18 2.30 17.97
C ALA A 30 -6.57 2.83 17.64
N VAL A 31 -7.38 3.09 18.67
CA VAL A 31 -8.71 3.72 18.52
C VAL A 31 -8.56 5.14 17.97
N GLN A 32 -7.60 5.92 18.49
CA GLN A 32 -7.35 7.28 18.04
C GLN A 32 -6.81 7.34 16.59
N ALA A 33 -5.97 6.40 16.18
CA ALA A 33 -5.49 6.28 14.80
C ALA A 33 -6.65 5.97 13.83
N GLY A 34 -7.58 5.08 14.20
CA GLY A 34 -8.72 4.71 13.36
C GLY A 34 -9.80 5.81 13.22
N PHE A 35 -9.93 6.70 14.23
CA PHE A 35 -10.94 7.78 14.24
C PHE A 35 -10.34 9.17 14.01
N GLY A 36 -9.03 9.30 13.87
CA GLY A 36 -8.40 10.56 13.50
C GLY A 36 -8.62 10.93 12.03
N PRO A 37 -8.31 12.20 11.64
CA PRO A 37 -8.46 12.64 10.25
C PRO A 37 -7.77 11.73 9.24
N HIS A 38 -6.62 11.16 9.59
CA HIS A 38 -5.90 10.22 8.74
C HIS A 38 -6.69 8.91 8.55
N GLY A 39 -7.18 8.29 9.61
CA GLY A 39 -7.97 7.05 9.53
C GLY A 39 -9.27 7.23 8.75
N VAL A 40 -9.91 8.39 8.89
CA VAL A 40 -11.10 8.77 8.08
C VAL A 40 -10.73 8.85 6.61
N ALA A 41 -9.60 9.48 6.27
CA ALA A 41 -9.13 9.60 4.89
C ALA A 41 -8.77 8.22 4.28
N VAL A 42 -8.12 7.35 5.04
CA VAL A 42 -7.83 5.96 4.61
C VAL A 42 -9.14 5.22 4.31
N THR A 43 -10.11 5.28 5.22
CA THR A 43 -11.42 4.65 5.02
C THR A 43 -12.14 5.22 3.81
N GLY A 44 -12.16 6.55 3.65
CA GLY A 44 -12.76 7.24 2.50
C GLY A 44 -12.11 6.80 1.18
N THR A 45 -10.79 6.63 1.15
CA THR A 45 -10.06 6.16 -0.03
C THR A 45 -10.46 4.73 -0.40
N ILE A 46 -10.55 3.82 0.58
CA ILE A 46 -10.98 2.43 0.34
C ILE A 46 -12.40 2.40 -0.22
N LEU A 47 -13.32 3.17 0.36
CA LEU A 47 -14.71 3.24 -0.10
C LEU A 47 -14.79 3.78 -1.53
N ALA A 48 -14.11 4.88 -1.86
CA ALA A 48 -14.10 5.47 -3.19
C ALA A 48 -13.55 4.50 -4.25
N TYR A 49 -12.52 3.74 -3.90
CA TYR A 49 -12.01 2.67 -4.77
C TYR A 49 -13.01 1.55 -4.95
N THR A 50 -13.67 1.13 -3.88
CA THR A 50 -14.72 0.10 -3.92
C THR A 50 -15.86 0.53 -4.85
N ASP A 51 -16.36 1.75 -4.69
CA ASP A 51 -17.43 2.30 -5.52
C ASP A 51 -17.02 2.38 -7.00
N THR A 52 -15.79 2.80 -7.27
CA THR A 52 -15.25 2.87 -8.64
C THR A 52 -15.15 1.48 -9.28
N VAL A 53 -14.70 0.49 -8.53
CA VAL A 53 -14.62 -0.90 -9.01
C VAL A 53 -16.01 -1.45 -9.29
N LEU A 54 -16.98 -1.23 -8.40
CA LEU A 54 -18.37 -1.63 -8.57
C LEU A 54 -19.01 -0.95 -9.79
N ALA A 55 -18.83 0.36 -9.93
CA ALA A 55 -19.37 1.13 -11.06
C ALA A 55 -18.80 0.69 -12.41
N SER A 56 -17.58 0.16 -12.44
CA SER A 56 -16.94 -0.36 -13.64
C SER A 56 -17.43 -1.74 -14.08
N GLY A 57 -18.36 -2.35 -13.33
CA GLY A 57 -18.85 -3.71 -13.57
C GLY A 57 -17.78 -4.80 -13.38
N ARG A 58 -16.66 -4.46 -12.76
CA ARG A 58 -15.61 -5.44 -12.42
C ARG A 58 -15.94 -6.12 -11.10
N GLU A 59 -15.31 -7.26 -10.87
CA GLU A 59 -15.44 -7.97 -9.60
C GLU A 59 -15.01 -7.09 -8.43
N HIS A 60 -15.59 -7.32 -7.25
CA HIS A 60 -15.37 -6.55 -6.03
C HIS A 60 -13.91 -6.54 -5.60
N LEU A 61 -13.52 -5.56 -4.77
CA LEU A 61 -12.27 -5.67 -4.02
C LEU A 61 -12.29 -6.98 -3.23
N THR A 62 -11.23 -7.77 -3.41
CA THR A 62 -11.15 -9.09 -2.76
C THR A 62 -10.65 -8.97 -1.32
N ASP A 63 -9.82 -7.98 -1.04
CA ASP A 63 -9.36 -7.69 0.32
C ASP A 63 -8.70 -6.31 0.42
N TRP A 64 -8.62 -5.80 1.66
CA TRP A 64 -7.84 -4.61 2.00
C TRP A 64 -7.22 -4.74 3.39
N GLN A 65 -6.10 -4.07 3.60
CA GLN A 65 -5.46 -3.92 4.89
C GLN A 65 -5.05 -2.47 5.09
N VAL A 66 -5.05 -2.00 6.33
CA VAL A 66 -4.60 -0.66 6.70
C VAL A 66 -3.37 -0.74 7.60
N GLU A 67 -2.55 0.30 7.59
CA GLU A 67 -1.33 0.40 8.40
C GLU A 67 -0.43 -0.83 8.27
N VAL A 68 -0.10 -1.20 7.04
CA VAL A 68 0.66 -2.41 6.75
C VAL A 68 2.15 -2.14 6.88
N ASN A 69 2.78 -2.79 7.83
CA ASN A 69 4.23 -2.76 7.99
C ASN A 69 4.92 -3.79 7.08
N HIS A 70 5.81 -3.33 6.21
CA HIS A 70 6.64 -4.15 5.35
C HIS A 70 8.06 -4.24 5.94
N ALA A 71 8.16 -4.73 7.18
CA ALA A 71 9.45 -4.89 7.82
C ALA A 71 10.27 -5.96 7.11
N ILE A 72 11.45 -5.58 6.67
CA ILE A 72 12.48 -6.50 6.21
C ILE A 72 13.31 -6.82 7.45
N LYS A 73 13.18 -8.05 7.95
CA LYS A 73 13.90 -8.48 9.16
C LYS A 73 15.41 -8.27 8.98
N GLU A 74 16.03 -7.79 10.04
CA GLU A 74 17.46 -7.79 10.37
C GLU A 74 18.32 -6.66 9.78
N THR A 75 18.10 -6.12 8.60
CA THR A 75 18.94 -5.04 8.06
C THR A 75 18.28 -4.23 6.95
N GLY A 76 17.06 -4.56 6.59
CA GLY A 76 16.37 -3.96 5.46
C GLY A 76 15.57 -2.71 5.83
N PRO A 77 15.14 -1.95 4.83
CA PRO A 77 14.27 -0.81 5.04
C PRO A 77 12.94 -1.25 5.64
N SER A 78 12.46 -0.53 6.64
CA SER A 78 11.08 -0.63 7.13
C SER A 78 10.22 0.32 6.32
N LEU A 79 9.10 -0.17 5.82
CA LEU A 79 8.11 0.59 5.08
C LEU A 79 6.75 0.38 5.74
N ASN A 80 6.06 1.47 6.07
CA ASN A 80 4.67 1.44 6.48
C ASN A 80 3.82 1.97 5.32
N THR A 81 2.79 1.24 4.98
CA THR A 81 1.83 1.61 3.93
C THR A 81 0.50 1.89 4.58
N ASP A 82 -0.12 3.03 4.29
CA ASP A 82 -1.39 3.42 4.90
C ASP A 82 -2.52 2.44 4.54
N ALA A 83 -2.56 1.99 3.28
CA ALA A 83 -3.47 0.93 2.88
C ALA A 83 -2.89 0.06 1.75
N VAL A 84 -3.33 -1.19 1.74
CA VAL A 84 -3.06 -2.16 0.67
C VAL A 84 -4.38 -2.73 0.21
N LEU A 85 -4.65 -2.64 -1.09
CA LEU A 85 -5.87 -3.17 -1.70
C LEU A 85 -5.52 -4.28 -2.69
N ALA A 86 -6.26 -5.39 -2.62
CA ALA A 86 -6.22 -6.43 -3.63
C ALA A 86 -7.40 -6.22 -4.60
N VAL A 87 -7.07 -5.91 -5.84
CA VAL A 87 -8.05 -5.68 -6.90
C VAL A 87 -8.15 -6.94 -7.74
N PRO A 88 -9.35 -7.53 -7.92
CA PRO A 88 -9.50 -8.70 -8.75
C PRO A 88 -9.28 -8.32 -10.21
N THR A 89 -8.19 -8.77 -10.72
CA THR A 89 -7.86 -8.77 -12.15
C THR A 89 -7.55 -10.21 -12.55
N LYS A 90 -7.39 -10.47 -13.83
CA LYS A 90 -6.95 -11.81 -14.29
C LYS A 90 -5.66 -12.29 -13.59
N THR A 91 -4.87 -11.37 -13.04
CA THR A 91 -3.58 -11.63 -12.39
C THR A 91 -3.53 -11.21 -10.92
N SER A 92 -4.66 -10.91 -10.26
CA SER A 92 -4.72 -10.33 -8.91
C SER A 92 -3.74 -9.16 -8.71
N GLU A 93 -4.21 -7.96 -8.93
CA GLU A 93 -3.38 -6.76 -8.78
C GLU A 93 -3.40 -6.25 -7.36
N VAL A 94 -2.24 -6.07 -6.75
CA VAL A 94 -2.09 -5.40 -5.46
C VAL A 94 -1.74 -3.93 -5.69
N ARG A 95 -2.36 -3.05 -4.93
CA ARG A 95 -2.08 -1.61 -4.93
C ARG A 95 -1.73 -1.13 -3.54
N LEU A 96 -0.68 -0.33 -3.44
CA LEU A 96 -0.22 0.30 -2.22
C LEU A 96 -0.71 1.74 -2.19
N PHE A 97 -1.08 2.24 -1.01
CA PHE A 97 -1.61 3.59 -0.83
C PHE A 97 -0.85 4.34 0.24
N GLU A 98 -0.49 5.57 -0.08
CA GLU A 98 0.07 6.56 0.83
C GLU A 98 -0.82 7.80 0.80
N LEU A 99 -1.30 8.24 1.97
CA LEU A 99 -2.24 9.33 2.07
C LEU A 99 -1.59 10.57 2.67
N ASP A 100 -1.62 11.64 1.90
CA ASP A 100 -1.16 12.95 2.35
C ASP A 100 -2.34 13.87 2.65
N ASN A 101 -2.59 14.08 3.94
CA ASN A 101 -3.64 14.99 4.44
C ASN A 101 -3.24 16.49 4.35
N GLY A 102 -2.25 16.83 3.51
CA GLY A 102 -1.80 18.20 3.37
C GLY A 102 -0.88 18.70 4.49
N THR A 103 -0.64 17.87 5.52
CA THR A 103 0.19 18.21 6.67
C THR A 103 1.66 17.81 6.49
N MET A 104 1.93 16.94 5.55
CA MET A 104 3.27 16.44 5.29
C MET A 104 4.08 17.43 4.46
N SER A 105 5.35 17.64 4.81
CA SER A 105 6.22 18.43 3.96
C SER A 105 6.52 17.71 2.64
N ARG A 106 6.78 18.48 1.57
CA ARG A 106 7.14 17.95 0.26
C ARG A 106 8.32 16.96 0.33
N ALA A 107 9.38 17.34 1.05
CA ALA A 107 10.58 16.52 1.21
C ALA A 107 10.27 15.19 1.93
N ARG A 108 9.38 15.20 2.90
CA ARG A 108 8.95 14.00 3.60
C ARG A 108 8.17 13.07 2.67
N LEU A 109 7.22 13.59 1.91
CA LEU A 109 6.44 12.79 0.96
C LEU A 109 7.35 12.15 -0.11
N ALA A 110 8.29 12.92 -0.67
CA ALA A 110 9.26 12.40 -1.62
C ALA A 110 10.15 11.31 -1.00
N LYS A 111 10.55 11.48 0.27
CA LYS A 111 11.30 10.45 1.00
C LYS A 111 10.48 9.18 1.17
N GLU A 112 9.20 9.26 1.51
CA GLU A 112 8.32 8.09 1.64
C GLU A 112 8.24 7.34 0.30
N VAL A 113 8.04 8.04 -0.82
CA VAL A 113 8.08 7.40 -2.15
C VAL A 113 9.43 6.71 -2.43
N SER A 114 10.55 7.32 -2.02
CA SER A 114 11.88 6.69 -2.14
C SER A 114 12.03 5.45 -1.25
N ASP A 115 11.35 5.40 -0.09
CA ASP A 115 11.34 4.23 0.77
C ASP A 115 10.61 3.04 0.10
N TYR A 116 9.56 3.30 -0.68
CA TYR A 116 8.92 2.29 -1.53
C TYR A 116 9.87 1.77 -2.62
N GLU A 117 10.62 2.64 -3.29
CA GLU A 117 11.60 2.23 -4.28
C GLU A 117 12.71 1.35 -3.66
N ARG A 118 13.21 1.73 -2.49
CA ARG A 118 14.19 0.90 -1.76
C ARG A 118 13.62 -0.47 -1.41
N CYS A 119 12.36 -0.53 -1.00
CA CYS A 119 11.67 -1.80 -0.74
C CYS A 119 11.54 -2.63 -2.02
N ALA A 120 11.19 -2.02 -3.13
CA ALA A 120 11.10 -2.68 -4.43
C ALA A 120 12.44 -3.25 -4.90
N GLY A 121 13.52 -2.49 -4.68
CA GLY A 121 14.88 -2.87 -5.06
C GLY A 121 15.55 -3.88 -4.11
N HIS A 122 15.01 -4.08 -2.89
CA HIS A 122 15.63 -4.97 -1.93
C HIS A 122 15.55 -6.43 -2.35
N ARG A 123 16.70 -7.09 -2.39
CA ARG A 123 16.82 -8.47 -2.88
C ARG A 123 17.35 -9.39 -1.78
N VAL A 124 16.89 -10.61 -1.80
CA VAL A 124 17.30 -11.67 -0.88
C VAL A 124 17.78 -12.88 -1.64
N TRP A 125 18.75 -13.56 -1.04
CA TRP A 125 19.25 -14.81 -1.58
C TRP A 125 18.29 -15.95 -1.28
N GLU A 126 18.03 -16.78 -2.28
CA GLU A 126 17.27 -18.01 -2.15
C GLU A 126 18.13 -19.20 -2.59
N GLY A 127 18.50 -20.03 -1.64
CA GLY A 127 19.31 -21.22 -1.84
C GLY A 127 20.11 -21.57 -0.58
N ALA A 128 20.53 -22.83 -0.46
CA ALA A 128 21.47 -23.21 0.57
C ALA A 128 22.87 -22.67 0.23
N HIS A 129 23.66 -22.35 1.27
CA HIS A 129 25.06 -21.93 1.08
C HIS A 129 25.81 -22.96 0.23
N GLY A 130 26.46 -22.52 -0.84
CA GLY A 130 27.25 -23.39 -1.74
C GLY A 130 26.46 -24.09 -2.85
N THR A 131 25.17 -23.80 -3.01
CA THR A 131 24.35 -24.34 -4.11
C THR A 131 24.03 -23.27 -5.15
N ASN A 132 23.49 -23.71 -6.31
CA ASN A 132 22.97 -22.82 -7.35
C ASN A 132 21.72 -22.06 -6.87
N GLY A 133 21.91 -21.09 -5.98
CA GLY A 133 20.82 -20.21 -5.53
C GLY A 133 20.62 -19.03 -6.49
N ARG A 134 19.50 -18.35 -6.31
CA ARG A 134 19.16 -17.14 -7.07
C ARG A 134 18.83 -15.99 -6.14
N THR A 135 19.01 -14.78 -6.63
CA THR A 135 18.59 -13.57 -5.91
C THR A 135 17.21 -13.13 -6.38
N LEU A 136 16.28 -13.02 -5.43
CA LEU A 136 14.89 -12.60 -5.70
C LEU A 136 14.57 -11.29 -4.99
N PRO A 137 13.64 -10.49 -5.51
CA PRO A 137 13.08 -9.36 -4.77
C PRO A 137 12.45 -9.86 -3.47
N PHE A 138 12.78 -9.21 -2.35
CA PHE A 138 12.23 -9.57 -1.05
C PHE A 138 10.70 -9.55 -1.03
N TRP A 139 10.10 -8.49 -1.61
CA TRP A 139 8.66 -8.31 -1.69
C TRP A 139 7.97 -9.47 -2.43
N GLN A 140 8.58 -9.96 -3.51
CA GLN A 140 8.03 -11.06 -4.30
C GLN A 140 8.12 -12.39 -3.54
N ARG A 141 9.21 -12.61 -2.82
CA ARG A 141 9.40 -13.84 -2.05
C ARG A 141 8.47 -13.93 -0.83
N HIS A 142 8.30 -12.83 -0.10
CA HIS A 142 7.73 -12.86 1.24
C HIS A 142 6.31 -12.32 1.33
N ARG A 143 5.82 -11.62 0.29
CA ARG A 143 4.56 -10.93 0.39
C ARG A 143 3.66 -11.02 -0.83
N TYR A 144 4.19 -10.69 -1.99
CA TYR A 144 3.43 -10.59 -3.23
C TYR A 144 3.94 -11.64 -4.23
N THR A 145 3.92 -12.91 -3.81
CA THR A 145 4.58 -14.03 -4.51
C THR A 145 4.08 -14.28 -5.92
N ARG A 146 2.84 -13.88 -6.22
CA ARG A 146 2.25 -14.00 -7.57
C ARG A 146 2.34 -12.73 -8.40
N SER A 147 2.83 -11.63 -7.85
CA SER A 147 3.00 -10.40 -8.60
C SER A 147 4.28 -10.47 -9.43
N GLU A 148 4.15 -10.24 -10.72
CA GLU A 148 5.31 -10.16 -11.64
C GLU A 148 6.10 -8.87 -11.46
N ARG A 149 5.45 -7.82 -10.95
CA ARG A 149 6.01 -6.49 -10.75
C ARG A 149 5.72 -6.01 -9.35
N PHE A 150 6.55 -5.09 -8.85
CA PHE A 150 6.27 -4.40 -7.60
C PHE A 150 4.89 -3.73 -7.66
N PRO A 151 4.06 -3.84 -6.61
CA PRO A 151 2.74 -3.22 -6.59
C PRO A 151 2.80 -1.72 -6.88
N ARG A 152 1.80 -1.21 -7.59
CA ARG A 152 1.71 0.23 -7.90
C ARG A 152 1.48 1.02 -6.63
N LEU A 153 2.21 2.12 -6.48
CA LEU A 153 2.00 3.08 -5.39
C LEU A 153 1.01 4.16 -5.83
N HIS A 154 -0.05 4.32 -5.07
CA HIS A 154 -1.01 5.41 -5.20
C HIS A 154 -0.78 6.40 -4.07
N VAL A 155 -0.30 7.59 -4.40
CA VAL A 155 -0.26 8.72 -3.47
C VAL A 155 -1.57 9.47 -3.57
N VAL A 156 -2.33 9.52 -2.47
CA VAL A 156 -3.65 10.15 -2.41
C VAL A 156 -3.53 11.45 -1.63
N LEU A 157 -3.73 12.57 -2.34
CA LEU A 157 -3.76 13.89 -1.75
C LEU A 157 -5.17 14.17 -1.21
N VAL A 158 -5.30 14.37 0.09
CA VAL A 158 -6.58 14.51 0.77
C VAL A 158 -6.82 15.97 1.14
N ASP A 159 -8.07 16.40 0.99
CA ASP A 159 -8.63 17.63 1.56
C ASP A 159 -7.86 18.94 1.30
N THR A 160 -7.32 19.07 0.09
CA THR A 160 -6.59 20.26 -0.33
C THR A 160 -7.39 21.04 -1.38
N GLU A 161 -7.31 22.35 -1.38
CA GLU A 161 -7.88 23.16 -2.44
C GLU A 161 -7.26 22.83 -3.81
N LYS A 162 -8.05 22.92 -4.87
CA LYS A 162 -7.63 22.46 -6.21
C LYS A 162 -6.27 23.02 -6.67
N HIS A 163 -6.01 24.30 -6.46
CA HIS A 163 -4.75 24.93 -6.88
C HIS A 163 -3.55 24.43 -6.06
N LEU A 164 -3.75 24.12 -4.77
CA LEU A 164 -2.71 23.54 -3.93
C LEU A 164 -2.44 22.10 -4.33
N LEU A 165 -3.47 21.35 -4.72
CA LEU A 165 -3.33 19.98 -5.23
C LEU A 165 -2.49 19.92 -6.50
N ASP A 166 -2.78 20.79 -7.45
CA ASP A 166 -2.04 20.82 -8.71
C ASP A 166 -0.56 21.17 -8.48
N ASN A 167 -0.29 22.15 -7.62
CA ASN A 167 1.08 22.51 -7.22
C ASN A 167 1.78 21.36 -6.50
N ARG A 168 1.10 20.71 -5.57
CA ARG A 168 1.65 19.56 -4.81
C ARG A 168 1.94 18.38 -5.73
N ARG A 169 1.01 18.05 -6.62
CA ARG A 169 1.19 17.00 -7.62
C ARG A 169 2.39 17.30 -8.54
N GLN A 170 2.48 18.49 -9.06
CA GLN A 170 3.60 18.90 -9.91
C GLN A 170 4.94 18.83 -9.17
N ALA A 171 4.98 19.33 -7.92
CA ALA A 171 6.16 19.28 -7.09
C ALA A 171 6.59 17.84 -6.78
N LEU A 172 5.64 16.96 -6.40
CA LEU A 172 5.95 15.56 -6.17
C LEU A 172 6.45 14.89 -7.44
N THR A 173 5.82 15.13 -8.59
CA THR A 173 6.26 14.56 -9.86
C THR A 173 7.71 14.95 -10.18
N ALA A 174 8.11 16.18 -9.89
CA ALA A 174 9.49 16.63 -10.09
C ALA A 174 10.46 15.96 -9.10
N ASP A 175 10.05 15.79 -7.83
CA ASP A 175 10.90 15.21 -6.79
C ASP A 175 11.12 13.71 -6.95
N VAL A 176 10.16 13.01 -7.56
CA VAL A 176 10.25 11.57 -7.80
C VAL A 176 10.64 11.23 -9.25
N TYR A 177 11.14 12.22 -9.98
CA TYR A 177 11.62 11.99 -11.34
C TYR A 177 12.74 10.95 -11.38
N GLY A 178 12.61 9.96 -12.27
CA GLY A 178 13.58 8.87 -12.41
C GLY A 178 13.41 7.69 -11.46
N ILE A 179 12.40 7.72 -10.60
CA ILE A 179 12.10 6.60 -9.70
C ILE A 179 11.65 5.37 -10.51
N ALA A 180 12.12 4.18 -10.14
CA ALA A 180 11.92 2.96 -10.91
C ALA A 180 10.57 2.25 -10.67
N ILE A 181 9.80 2.70 -9.67
CA ILE A 181 8.47 2.15 -9.37
C ILE A 181 7.36 2.95 -10.04
N ALA A 182 6.21 2.30 -10.30
CA ALA A 182 5.04 2.98 -10.81
C ALA A 182 4.34 3.78 -9.69
N VAL A 183 4.35 5.10 -9.79
CA VAL A 183 3.69 6.03 -8.84
C VAL A 183 2.54 6.74 -9.54
N TRP A 184 1.37 6.71 -8.91
CA TRP A 184 0.17 7.40 -9.36
C TRP A 184 -0.25 8.41 -8.30
N VAL A 185 -0.49 9.64 -8.71
CA VAL A 185 -0.92 10.70 -7.79
C VAL A 185 -2.37 11.02 -8.05
N ASN A 186 -3.20 10.80 -7.05
CA ASN A 186 -4.65 10.98 -7.09
C ASN A 186 -5.12 11.97 -6.02
N ASN A 187 -6.35 12.44 -6.18
CA ASN A 187 -7.06 13.20 -5.18
C ASN A 187 -8.27 12.38 -4.70
N LEU A 188 -8.55 12.34 -3.42
CA LEU A 188 -9.68 11.63 -2.86
C LEU A 188 -11.03 12.07 -3.48
N ARG A 189 -11.17 13.34 -3.87
CA ARG A 189 -12.39 13.86 -4.53
C ARG A 189 -12.58 13.42 -5.98
N ARG A 190 -11.59 12.76 -6.59
CA ARG A 190 -11.58 12.33 -8.00
C ARG A 190 -11.44 10.82 -8.15
N LEU A 191 -11.40 10.09 -7.03
CA LEU A 191 -11.51 8.64 -7.03
C LEU A 191 -12.96 8.24 -7.16
#